data_099c8417337b11734b10acfe4d1ae2ae
#
_entry.id   099c8417337b11734b10acfe4d1ae2ae
#
_cell.length_a   1.000
_cell.length_b   1.000
_cell.length_c   1.000
_cell.angle_alpha   90.00
_cell.angle_beta   90.00
_cell.angle_gamma   90.00
#
_symmetry.space_group_name_H-M   'P 1'
#
loop_
_entity.id
_entity.type
_entity.pdbx_description
1 polymer ?
#
loop_
_entity_poly.entity_id
_entity_poly.type
_entity_poly.pdbx_seq_one_letter_code
_entity_poly.pdbx_strand_id
1 'polypeptide(L)'
;MQRRDFIKNTALSAIAVSTSGFIRFDGQRYVGDCETTSDVLGPFYRPDSPVRAKLAIKGEKGDPITLAGKILHDDCTTPYKNAKIELWHCDSNGVYDNESADFKYRGTVKKKKKGNYSFKTILPVPYGSGDNYRPAHFHLMITAEGYQPLVTQLYFTGARPGSA
;
A
#
# COMPACT_ATOMS: atom_id res chain seq x y z
N MET A 1 -13.88 7.60 34.04
CA MET A 1 -13.15 7.21 32.82
C MET A 1 -13.85 7.88 31.64
N GLN A 2 -13.25 8.95 31.10
CA GLN A 2 -13.92 9.78 30.08
C GLN A 2 -13.68 9.17 28.70
N ARG A 3 -14.70 9.19 27.83
CA ARG A 3 -14.65 8.67 26.43
C ARG A 3 -13.50 9.24 25.56
N ARG A 4 -12.87 10.30 26.01
CA ARG A 4 -11.76 10.96 25.31
C ARG A 4 -10.40 10.24 25.45
N ASP A 5 -10.24 9.39 26.47
CA ASP A 5 -8.94 8.73 26.72
C ASP A 5 -8.79 7.42 25.91
N PHE A 6 -9.89 6.88 25.39
CA PHE A 6 -9.89 5.69 24.54
C PHE A 6 -9.31 5.97 23.14
N ILE A 7 -9.42 7.20 22.66
CA ILE A 7 -8.99 7.58 21.30
C ILE A 7 -7.49 7.90 21.24
N LYS A 8 -6.85 8.19 22.38
CA LYS A 8 -5.43 8.57 22.41
C LYS A 8 -4.44 7.41 22.39
N ASN A 9 -4.91 6.18 22.66
CA ASN A 9 -4.05 4.99 22.72
C ASN A 9 -4.33 3.96 21.59
N THR A 10 -5.22 4.26 20.69
CA THR A 10 -5.39 3.43 19.48
C THR A 10 -4.34 3.88 18.47
N ALA A 11 -3.29 3.10 18.31
CA ALA A 11 -2.43 3.20 17.14
C ALA A 11 -3.34 3.33 15.91
N LEU A 12 -3.10 4.33 15.07
CA LEU A 12 -3.85 4.53 13.82
C LEU A 12 -3.67 3.29 12.96
N SER A 13 -4.58 2.32 13.10
CA SER A 13 -4.71 1.21 12.18
C SER A 13 -5.43 1.77 10.96
N ALA A 14 -4.66 2.32 10.01
CA ALA A 14 -5.20 2.66 8.72
C ALA A 14 -5.61 1.36 8.03
N ILE A 15 -6.91 1.11 7.95
CA ILE A 15 -7.48 0.01 7.17
C ILE A 15 -7.46 0.47 5.71
N ALA A 16 -6.50 -0.02 4.94
CA ALA A 16 -6.54 0.10 3.51
C ALA A 16 -7.62 -0.86 2.97
N VAL A 17 -8.68 -0.30 2.45
CA VAL A 17 -9.73 -1.07 1.75
C VAL A 17 -9.38 -1.04 0.27
N SER A 18 -9.06 -2.17 -0.32
CA SER A 18 -8.98 -2.29 -1.78
C SER A 18 -10.40 -2.16 -2.36
N THR A 19 -10.57 -1.34 -3.37
CA THR A 19 -11.85 -0.81 -3.82
C THR A 19 -12.75 -1.77 -4.61
N SER A 20 -12.55 -3.08 -4.52
CA SER A 20 -13.39 -4.02 -5.24
C SER A 20 -13.58 -5.38 -4.58
N GLY A 21 -13.09 -5.57 -3.39
CA GLY A 21 -13.46 -6.73 -2.60
C GLY A 21 -14.71 -6.42 -1.79
N PHE A 22 -15.82 -7.09 -2.02
CA PHE A 22 -16.94 -7.05 -1.09
C PHE A 22 -16.55 -7.76 0.20
N ILE A 23 -16.55 -7.02 1.31
CA ILE A 23 -16.44 -7.64 2.62
C ILE A 23 -17.83 -8.08 3.04
N ARG A 24 -18.05 -9.38 3.17
CA ARG A 24 -19.29 -9.95 3.71
C ARG A 24 -19.03 -10.56 5.08
N PHE A 25 -20.04 -10.50 5.93
CA PHE A 25 -20.04 -11.21 7.20
C PHE A 25 -20.61 -12.60 6.98
N ASP A 26 -19.87 -13.67 7.28
CA ASP A 26 -20.28 -15.06 7.09
C ASP A 26 -21.03 -15.65 8.30
N GLY A 27 -21.31 -14.81 9.32
CA GLY A 27 -21.93 -15.20 10.59
C GLY A 27 -20.92 -15.35 11.74
N GLN A 28 -19.62 -15.41 11.46
CA GLN A 28 -18.56 -15.54 12.46
C GLN A 28 -17.46 -14.48 12.28
N ARG A 29 -17.17 -14.10 11.05
CA ARG A 29 -16.10 -13.15 10.69
C ARG A 29 -16.41 -12.42 9.41
N TYR A 30 -15.72 -11.31 9.19
CA TYR A 30 -15.74 -10.63 7.90
C TYR A 30 -14.85 -11.39 6.92
N VAL A 31 -15.43 -11.82 5.82
CA VAL A 31 -14.75 -12.51 4.71
C VAL A 31 -14.76 -11.57 3.52
N GLY A 32 -13.57 -11.22 3.03
CA GLY A 32 -13.42 -10.48 1.78
C GLY A 32 -13.47 -11.41 0.57
N ASP A 33 -13.70 -10.83 -0.60
CA ASP A 33 -13.42 -11.54 -1.83
C ASP A 33 -11.93 -11.87 -1.90
N CYS A 34 -11.66 -13.02 -2.43
CA CYS A 34 -10.33 -13.57 -2.48
C CYS A 34 -9.40 -12.81 -3.40
N GLU A 35 -9.92 -12.45 -4.54
CA GLU A 35 -9.12 -11.89 -5.60
C GLU A 35 -8.88 -10.40 -5.39
N THR A 36 -7.61 -10.03 -5.33
CA THR A 36 -7.23 -8.61 -5.36
C THR A 36 -7.40 -8.10 -6.77
N THR A 37 -8.29 -7.11 -6.95
CA THR A 37 -8.55 -6.52 -8.25
C THR A 37 -7.33 -5.79 -8.79
N SER A 38 -7.09 -5.94 -10.08
CA SER A 38 -6.10 -5.16 -10.81
C SER A 38 -6.54 -3.70 -10.96
N ASP A 39 -5.57 -2.81 -10.98
CA ASP A 39 -5.74 -1.38 -11.24
C ASP A 39 -4.66 -0.92 -12.22
N VAL A 40 -4.71 0.34 -12.63
CA VAL A 40 -3.76 0.90 -13.58
C VAL A 40 -2.37 1.06 -12.98
N LEU A 41 -1.35 0.82 -13.80
CA LEU A 41 0.06 1.03 -13.42
C LEU A 41 0.35 2.50 -13.06
N GLY A 42 -0.34 3.40 -13.74
CA GLY A 42 -0.12 4.83 -13.60
C GLY A 42 1.15 5.32 -14.32
N PRO A 43 1.28 6.64 -14.50
CA PRO A 43 2.38 7.23 -15.27
C PRO A 43 3.71 7.29 -14.49
N PHE A 44 3.71 6.99 -13.20
CA PHE A 44 4.86 7.18 -12.31
C PHE A 44 5.60 5.87 -12.00
N TYR A 45 5.29 4.76 -12.69
CA TYR A 45 6.05 3.55 -12.52
C TYR A 45 7.48 3.70 -13.06
N ARG A 46 8.46 3.23 -12.28
CA ARG A 46 9.86 3.12 -12.71
C ARG A 46 10.34 1.69 -12.48
N PRO A 47 10.86 1.03 -13.51
CA PRO A 47 11.46 -0.30 -13.34
C PRO A 47 12.71 -0.23 -12.46
N ASP A 48 13.18 -1.40 -12.04
CA ASP A 48 14.44 -1.60 -11.34
C ASP A 48 14.56 -0.91 -9.98
N SER A 49 13.42 -0.75 -9.29
CA SER A 49 13.44 -0.21 -7.94
C SER A 49 14.32 -1.07 -7.02
N PRO A 50 15.14 -0.44 -6.14
CA PRO A 50 16.11 -1.16 -5.32
C PRO A 50 15.45 -2.15 -4.36
N VAL A 51 16.16 -3.25 -4.05
CA VAL A 51 15.70 -4.25 -3.08
C VAL A 51 15.83 -3.69 -1.68
N ARG A 52 14.77 -3.10 -1.17
CA ARG A 52 14.70 -2.53 0.18
C ARG A 52 13.27 -2.49 0.70
N ALA A 53 13.11 -2.65 2.02
CA ALA A 53 11.82 -2.55 2.72
C ALA A 53 11.66 -1.24 3.49
N LYS A 54 12.74 -0.50 3.71
CA LYS A 54 12.70 0.82 4.37
C LYS A 54 12.76 1.90 3.29
N LEU A 55 11.64 2.58 3.10
CA LEU A 55 11.47 3.63 2.10
C LEU A 55 11.43 5.02 2.75
N ALA A 56 11.12 5.11 4.05
CA ALA A 56 11.16 6.36 4.80
C ALA A 56 12.58 6.93 4.81
N ILE A 57 12.71 8.19 4.47
CA ILE A 57 13.97 8.91 4.35
C ILE A 57 14.17 9.74 5.62
N LYS A 58 15.36 9.62 6.21
CA LYS A 58 15.68 10.36 7.44
C LYS A 58 15.65 11.87 7.19
N GLY A 59 14.86 12.60 8.00
CA GLY A 59 14.75 14.05 7.91
C GLY A 59 13.70 14.57 6.93
N GLU A 60 13.07 13.72 6.14
CA GLU A 60 11.92 14.11 5.33
C GLU A 60 10.62 14.11 6.13
N LYS A 61 9.68 14.96 5.75
CA LYS A 61 8.35 15.10 6.38
C LYS A 61 7.45 13.94 5.97
N GLY A 62 6.44 13.66 6.77
CA GLY A 62 5.39 12.69 6.53
C GLY A 62 5.13 11.80 7.74
N ASP A 63 3.95 11.23 7.83
CA ASP A 63 3.54 10.36 8.93
C ASP A 63 4.10 8.96 8.72
N PRO A 64 4.97 8.46 9.64
CA PRO A 64 5.55 7.12 9.49
C PRO A 64 4.47 6.02 9.54
N ILE A 65 4.53 5.10 8.59
CA ILE A 65 3.62 3.95 8.52
C ILE A 65 4.38 2.67 8.20
N THR A 66 3.85 1.55 8.65
CA THR A 66 4.25 0.22 8.21
C THR A 66 3.13 -0.39 7.39
N LEU A 67 3.35 -0.55 6.08
CA LEU A 67 2.49 -1.35 5.22
C LEU A 67 2.93 -2.81 5.32
N ALA A 68 2.02 -3.70 5.72
CA ALA A 68 2.30 -5.13 5.79
C ALA A 68 1.12 -5.93 5.23
N GLY A 69 1.42 -7.09 4.68
CA GLY A 69 0.42 -7.98 4.11
C GLY A 69 0.97 -9.36 3.82
N LYS A 70 0.13 -10.18 3.18
CA LYS A 70 0.46 -11.53 2.76
C LYS A 70 0.01 -11.74 1.33
N ILE A 71 0.88 -12.35 0.53
CA ILE A 71 0.54 -12.83 -0.81
C ILE A 71 0.02 -14.26 -0.67
N LEU A 72 -1.15 -14.50 -1.20
CA LEU A 72 -1.81 -15.81 -1.23
C LEU A 72 -1.96 -16.27 -2.69
N HIS A 73 -2.16 -17.56 -2.88
CA HIS A 73 -2.68 -18.12 -4.11
C HIS A 73 -4.14 -17.73 -4.30
N ASP A 74 -4.71 -18.07 -5.43
CA ASP A 74 -6.12 -17.87 -5.81
C ASP A 74 -7.11 -18.64 -4.90
N ASP A 75 -6.63 -19.61 -4.13
CA ASP A 75 -7.40 -20.29 -3.10
C ASP A 75 -7.62 -19.46 -1.82
N CYS A 76 -7.05 -18.25 -1.73
CA CYS A 76 -7.13 -17.32 -0.60
C CYS A 76 -6.58 -17.78 0.74
N THR A 77 -6.00 -18.93 0.79
CA THR A 77 -5.55 -19.55 2.04
C THR A 77 -4.07 -19.93 2.01
N THR A 78 -3.60 -20.42 0.87
CA THR A 78 -2.23 -20.89 0.72
C THR A 78 -1.26 -19.72 0.47
N PRO A 79 -0.26 -19.50 1.34
CA PRO A 79 0.72 -18.45 1.15
C PRO A 79 1.59 -18.70 -0.08
N TYR A 80 1.70 -17.71 -0.97
CA TYR A 80 2.57 -17.78 -2.11
C TYR A 80 4.04 -17.61 -1.69
N LYS A 81 4.91 -18.49 -2.20
CA LYS A 81 6.37 -18.44 -1.99
C LYS A 81 7.03 -17.76 -3.19
N ASN A 82 8.17 -17.09 -2.94
CA ASN A 82 8.99 -16.45 -3.98
C ASN A 82 8.36 -15.28 -4.73
N ALA A 83 7.29 -14.66 -4.21
CA ALA A 83 6.75 -13.45 -4.79
C ALA A 83 7.73 -12.27 -4.67
N LYS A 84 7.78 -11.44 -5.72
CA LYS A 84 8.40 -10.11 -5.73
C LYS A 84 7.29 -9.08 -5.59
N ILE A 85 7.43 -8.15 -4.65
CA ILE A 85 6.50 -7.05 -4.43
C ILE A 85 7.26 -5.75 -4.61
N GLU A 86 6.79 -4.91 -5.50
CA GLU A 86 7.25 -3.54 -5.72
C GLU A 86 6.24 -2.57 -5.15
N LEU A 87 6.71 -1.58 -4.39
CA LEU A 87 5.89 -0.50 -3.84
C LEU A 87 6.43 0.83 -4.33
N TRP A 88 5.54 1.72 -4.75
CA TRP A 88 5.86 3.12 -5.00
C TRP A 88 4.70 4.05 -4.64
N HIS A 89 5.05 5.27 -4.22
CA HIS A 89 4.09 6.30 -3.87
C HIS A 89 4.74 7.69 -3.88
N CYS A 90 3.92 8.73 -3.78
CA CYS A 90 4.39 10.12 -3.67
C CYS A 90 4.96 10.43 -2.28
N ASP A 91 5.71 11.50 -2.18
CA ASP A 91 6.19 12.08 -0.93
C ASP A 91 5.05 12.81 -0.16
N SER A 92 5.41 13.50 0.93
CA SER A 92 4.50 14.32 1.76
C SER A 92 3.96 15.58 1.06
N ASN A 93 4.43 15.90 -0.15
CA ASN A 93 3.94 17.00 -0.98
C ASN A 93 3.14 16.52 -2.20
N GLY A 94 2.89 15.20 -2.32
CA GLY A 94 2.20 14.62 -3.47
C GLY A 94 3.07 14.45 -4.71
N VAL A 95 4.40 14.52 -4.58
CA VAL A 95 5.35 14.43 -5.68
C VAL A 95 5.99 13.04 -5.76
N TYR A 96 6.05 12.48 -6.96
CA TYR A 96 6.75 11.23 -7.24
C TYR A 96 8.19 11.49 -7.65
N ASP A 97 9.12 10.70 -7.11
CA ASP A 97 10.50 10.68 -7.58
C ASP A 97 10.61 9.89 -8.89
N ASN A 98 10.63 10.59 -10.02
CA ASN A 98 10.67 9.97 -11.34
C ASN A 98 12.08 9.86 -11.92
N GLU A 99 13.09 10.53 -11.34
CA GLU A 99 14.39 10.70 -12.00
C GLU A 99 15.60 10.41 -11.10
N SER A 100 15.50 10.64 -9.78
CA SER A 100 16.69 10.55 -8.93
C SER A 100 17.23 9.13 -8.85
N ALA A 101 18.54 9.00 -8.68
CA ALA A 101 19.19 7.72 -8.45
C ALA A 101 18.79 7.08 -7.11
N ASP A 102 18.24 7.86 -6.19
CA ASP A 102 17.84 7.40 -4.87
C ASP A 102 16.56 6.56 -4.88
N PHE A 103 15.75 6.64 -5.95
CA PHE A 103 14.45 5.95 -6.02
C PHE A 103 13.59 6.23 -4.79
N LYS A 104 13.42 7.49 -4.42
CA LYS A 104 12.68 7.89 -3.22
C LYS A 104 11.28 7.28 -3.20
N TYR A 105 10.89 6.75 -2.04
CA TYR A 105 9.59 6.09 -1.83
C TYR A 105 9.28 4.97 -2.81
N ARG A 106 10.32 4.30 -3.32
CA ARG A 106 10.25 3.13 -4.19
C ARG A 106 11.09 2.00 -3.62
N GLY A 107 10.59 0.79 -3.68
CA GLY A 107 11.37 -0.35 -3.24
C GLY A 107 10.73 -1.68 -3.58
N THR A 108 11.58 -2.68 -3.62
CA THR A 108 11.23 -4.06 -3.93
C THR A 108 11.53 -4.94 -2.74
N VAL A 109 10.64 -5.87 -2.42
CA VAL A 109 10.93 -6.98 -1.52
C VAL A 109 10.69 -8.31 -2.21
N LYS A 110 11.60 -9.25 -1.97
CA LYS A 110 11.50 -10.64 -2.46
C LYS A 110 11.30 -11.54 -1.25
N LYS A 111 10.21 -12.30 -1.21
CA LYS A 111 9.86 -13.16 -0.08
C LYS A 111 9.90 -14.63 -0.45
N LYS A 112 10.86 -15.36 0.16
CA LYS A 112 11.07 -16.78 -0.09
C LYS A 112 10.13 -17.71 0.69
N LYS A 113 9.52 -17.24 1.80
CA LYS A 113 8.69 -18.09 2.68
C LYS A 113 7.47 -17.32 3.17
N LYS A 114 6.34 -18.04 3.36
CA LYS A 114 5.10 -17.58 4.00
C LYS A 114 4.37 -16.38 3.35
N GLY A 115 4.78 -15.87 2.19
CA GLY A 115 4.11 -14.79 1.48
C GLY A 115 4.05 -13.43 2.20
N ASN A 116 4.48 -13.31 3.46
CA ASN A 116 4.41 -12.06 4.22
C ASN A 116 5.36 -11.01 3.66
N TYR A 117 4.88 -9.78 3.52
CA TYR A 117 5.71 -8.63 3.18
C TYR A 117 5.49 -7.48 4.17
N SER A 118 6.44 -6.57 4.22
CA SER A 118 6.34 -5.35 5.03
C SER A 118 7.26 -4.29 4.45
N PHE A 119 6.75 -3.05 4.40
CA PHE A 119 7.48 -1.84 4.05
C PHE A 119 7.33 -0.81 5.18
N LYS A 120 8.43 -0.15 5.54
CA LYS A 120 8.42 1.02 6.43
C LYS A 120 8.57 2.27 5.57
N THR A 121 7.56 3.13 5.60
CA THR A 121 7.50 4.32 4.74
C THR A 121 6.74 5.45 5.43
N ILE A 122 6.27 6.43 4.69
CA ILE A 122 5.31 7.44 5.16
C ILE A 122 3.95 7.21 4.53
N LEU A 123 2.90 7.70 5.17
CA LEU A 123 1.56 7.74 4.58
C LEU A 123 1.59 8.70 3.38
N PRO A 124 1.21 8.26 2.18
CA PRO A 124 1.10 9.17 1.04
C PRO A 124 -0.01 10.18 1.27
N VAL A 125 0.08 11.32 0.61
CA VAL A 125 -0.94 12.36 0.67
C VAL A 125 -1.80 12.36 -0.59
N PRO A 126 -3.04 12.87 -0.53
CA PRO A 126 -3.81 13.16 -1.74
C PRO A 126 -3.10 14.22 -2.59
N TYR A 127 -3.27 14.17 -3.90
CA TYR A 127 -2.70 15.17 -4.80
C TYR A 127 -3.60 15.46 -6.00
N GLY A 128 -3.26 16.50 -6.76
CA GLY A 128 -4.07 16.98 -7.86
C GLY A 128 -5.28 17.79 -7.40
N SER A 129 -6.11 18.23 -8.34
CA SER A 129 -7.32 19.03 -8.08
C SER A 129 -8.37 18.80 -9.16
N GLY A 130 -9.64 19.09 -8.87
CA GLY A 130 -10.75 18.89 -9.80
C GLY A 130 -10.81 17.47 -10.31
N ASP A 131 -10.94 17.29 -11.62
CA ASP A 131 -11.05 15.97 -12.26
C ASP A 131 -9.76 15.14 -12.16
N ASN A 132 -8.64 15.78 -11.84
CA ASN A 132 -7.34 15.12 -11.66
C ASN A 132 -7.02 14.81 -10.18
N TYR A 133 -7.98 15.00 -9.27
CA TYR A 133 -7.78 14.66 -7.88
C TYR A 133 -7.57 13.16 -7.67
N ARG A 134 -6.52 12.83 -6.94
CA ARG A 134 -6.20 11.44 -6.54
C ARG A 134 -6.20 11.35 -5.02
N PRO A 135 -6.99 10.44 -4.44
CA PRO A 135 -6.89 10.13 -3.00
C PRO A 135 -5.50 9.61 -2.66
N ALA A 136 -5.13 9.68 -1.38
CA ALA A 136 -3.91 9.05 -0.89
C ALA A 136 -3.90 7.56 -1.24
N HIS A 137 -2.82 7.08 -1.86
CA HIS A 137 -2.72 5.69 -2.27
C HIS A 137 -1.28 5.19 -2.38
N PHE A 138 -1.14 3.88 -2.23
CA PHE A 138 0.05 3.14 -2.61
C PHE A 138 -0.19 2.42 -3.94
N HIS A 139 0.81 2.40 -4.79
CA HIS A 139 0.88 1.47 -5.92
C HIS A 139 1.66 0.22 -5.52
N LEU A 140 1.18 -0.94 -5.94
CA LEU A 140 1.88 -2.20 -5.79
C LEU A 140 1.89 -2.95 -7.12
N MET A 141 3.03 -3.59 -7.38
CA MET A 141 3.13 -4.62 -8.41
C MET A 141 3.65 -5.90 -7.78
N ILE A 142 2.88 -6.96 -7.94
CA ILE A 142 3.22 -8.30 -7.44
C ILE A 142 3.54 -9.17 -8.64
N THR A 143 4.74 -9.76 -8.63
CA THR A 143 5.17 -10.72 -9.64
C THR A 143 5.41 -12.06 -8.97
N ALA A 144 4.82 -13.10 -9.50
CA ALA A 144 4.90 -14.46 -8.99
C ALA A 144 5.00 -15.46 -10.13
N GLU A 145 5.81 -16.51 -9.97
CA GLU A 145 5.95 -17.56 -10.97
C GLU A 145 4.61 -18.28 -11.21
N GLY A 146 4.25 -18.48 -12.47
CA GLY A 146 2.98 -19.12 -12.86
C GLY A 146 1.77 -18.20 -12.87
N TYR A 147 1.94 -16.90 -12.55
CA TYR A 147 0.87 -15.90 -12.56
C TYR A 147 1.23 -14.71 -13.42
N GLN A 148 0.21 -14.06 -13.99
CA GLN A 148 0.39 -12.75 -14.59
C GLN A 148 0.74 -11.71 -13.49
N PRO A 149 1.56 -10.69 -13.78
CA PRO A 149 1.81 -9.61 -12.84
C PRO A 149 0.51 -8.94 -12.41
N LEU A 150 0.30 -8.82 -11.11
CA LEU A 150 -0.81 -8.06 -10.55
C LEU A 150 -0.33 -6.64 -10.23
N VAL A 151 -0.95 -5.66 -10.88
CA VAL A 151 -0.82 -4.24 -10.53
C VAL A 151 -2.08 -3.83 -9.78
N THR A 152 -1.92 -3.21 -8.62
CA THR A 152 -3.05 -2.74 -7.82
C THR A 152 -2.71 -1.46 -7.07
N GLN A 153 -3.74 -0.79 -6.55
CA GLN A 153 -3.59 0.40 -5.72
C GLN A 153 -4.33 0.21 -4.39
N LEU A 154 -3.71 0.63 -3.30
CA LEU A 154 -4.34 0.65 -1.98
C LEU A 154 -4.68 2.09 -1.63
N TYR A 155 -5.95 2.40 -1.57
CA TYR A 155 -6.48 3.73 -1.25
C TYR A 155 -6.74 3.88 0.24
N PHE A 156 -6.57 5.11 0.75
CA PHE A 156 -6.89 5.46 2.13
C PHE A 156 -8.17 6.28 2.18
N THR A 157 -9.13 5.83 3.00
CA THR A 157 -10.36 6.59 3.27
C THR A 157 -10.09 7.64 4.35
N GLY A 158 -10.72 8.82 4.24
CA GLY A 158 -10.63 9.89 5.25
C GLY A 158 -9.57 10.97 4.99
N ALA A 159 -8.66 10.79 4.05
CA ALA A 159 -7.74 11.85 3.64
C ALA A 159 -8.43 12.81 2.67
N ARG A 160 -9.27 13.72 3.17
CA ARG A 160 -9.80 14.82 2.36
C ARG A 160 -8.77 15.96 2.32
N PRO A 161 -8.59 16.64 1.17
CA PRO A 161 -7.82 17.86 1.13
C PRO A 161 -8.48 18.90 2.06
N GLY A 162 -7.72 19.47 2.98
CA GLY A 162 -8.16 20.61 3.78
C GLY A 162 -8.76 20.34 5.15
N SER A 163 -8.59 19.17 5.77
CA SER A 163 -8.81 18.97 7.19
C SER A 163 -7.49 19.13 7.95
N ALA A 164 -6.99 20.35 8.00
CA ALA A 164 -6.01 20.78 8.99
C ALA A 164 -6.72 21.67 10.02
#